data_f0db85271b32566d1418ba0794184fc9
#
_entry.id   f0db85271b32566d1418ba0794184fc9
#
_cell.length_a   1.000
_cell.length_b   1.000
_cell.length_c   1.000
_cell.angle_alpha   90.00
_cell.angle_beta   90.00
_cell.angle_gamma   90.00
#
_symmetry.space_group_name_H-M   'P 1'
#
loop_
_entity.id
_entity.type
_entity.pdbx_description
1 polymer ?
#
loop_
_entity_poly.entity_id
_entity_poly.type
_entity_poly.pdbx_seq_one_letter_code
_entity_poly.pdbx_strand_id
1 'polypeptide(L)'
;GMIRRAGRVDNKDAFLDTFALEKERGITIFSKQAVLKLPEETVMLLDTPGHVDFSAEMERTLQVLDCAILVISGTDGVQAHTRTLWRLLERYHVPTFLFINKMDLAGADRSAVLAGLKQRLGSGCVDFSGERDESFREEAAVCDESVLERYLETGVLTDGDLRRMVGKRKLFPCFFGSALKVEGVEELLSGVERYAPQ
;
A
#
# COMPACT_ATOMS: atom_id res chain seq x y z
N GLY A 1 6.17 -13.54 16.36
CA GLY A 1 5.26 -12.79 17.19
C GLY A 1 5.04 -11.41 16.60
N MET A 2 3.80 -10.93 16.57
CA MET A 2 3.51 -9.56 16.11
C MET A 2 4.29 -8.55 16.94
N ILE A 3 4.71 -7.45 16.30
CA ILE A 3 5.34 -6.32 16.99
C ILE A 3 4.34 -5.76 18.01
N ARG A 4 4.68 -5.81 19.29
CA ARG A 4 3.80 -5.35 20.37
C ARG A 4 3.86 -3.84 20.59
N ARG A 5 4.79 -3.13 19.96
CA ARG A 5 4.99 -1.69 20.09
C ARG A 5 5.33 -1.09 18.73
N ALA A 6 4.55 -0.11 18.30
CA ALA A 6 4.84 0.70 17.13
C ALA A 6 5.52 2.00 17.59
N GLY A 7 6.57 2.40 16.87
CA GLY A 7 7.24 3.68 17.06
C GLY A 7 6.97 4.62 15.88
N ARG A 8 7.26 5.91 16.06
CA ARG A 8 7.18 6.92 15.00
C ARG A 8 8.58 7.36 14.58
N VAL A 9 8.79 7.52 13.29
CA VAL A 9 10.05 8.09 12.76
C VAL A 9 10.26 9.50 13.28
N ASP A 10 9.20 10.33 13.31
CA ASP A 10 9.23 11.70 13.82
C ASP A 10 9.66 11.78 15.29
N ASN A 11 9.30 10.78 16.10
CA ASN A 11 9.67 10.69 17.51
C ASN A 11 11.01 9.95 17.73
N LYS A 12 11.69 9.55 16.64
CA LYS A 12 12.98 8.83 16.67
C LYS A 12 12.96 7.50 17.42
N ASP A 13 11.79 6.85 17.49
CA ASP A 13 11.56 5.59 18.20
C ASP A 13 11.02 4.47 17.29
N ALA A 14 11.17 4.61 15.97
CA ALA A 14 10.78 3.60 15.00
C ALA A 14 11.55 2.28 15.23
N PHE A 15 10.82 1.16 15.22
CA PHE A 15 11.34 -0.16 15.62
C PHE A 15 12.55 -0.63 14.80
N LEU A 16 12.53 -0.36 13.49
CA LEU A 16 13.61 -0.76 12.57
C LEU A 16 14.74 0.28 12.46
N ASP A 17 14.52 1.52 12.91
CA ASP A 17 15.52 2.59 12.80
C ASP A 17 16.55 2.51 13.94
N THR A 18 17.61 1.76 13.70
CA THR A 18 18.66 1.48 14.71
C THR A 18 19.91 2.34 14.56
N PHE A 19 20.16 2.88 13.38
CA PHE A 19 21.34 3.73 13.13
C PHE A 19 21.17 5.12 13.74
N ALA A 20 22.24 5.63 14.38
CA ALA A 20 22.22 6.92 15.05
C ALA A 20 21.82 8.07 14.10
N LEU A 21 22.32 8.06 12.87
CA LEU A 21 22.02 9.08 11.86
C LEU A 21 20.54 9.07 11.43
N GLU A 22 19.92 7.89 11.32
CA GLU A 22 18.50 7.74 11.03
C GLU A 22 17.64 8.29 12.16
N LYS A 23 18.01 7.96 13.42
CA LYS A 23 17.33 8.49 14.61
C LYS A 23 17.46 10.00 14.76
N GLU A 24 18.62 10.55 14.44
CA GLU A 24 18.86 11.99 14.51
C GLU A 24 18.03 12.76 13.49
N ARG A 25 17.95 12.26 12.25
CA ARG A 25 17.20 12.90 11.16
C ARG A 25 15.72 12.55 11.15
N GLY A 26 15.29 11.47 11.86
CA GLY A 26 13.93 10.97 11.85
C GLY A 26 13.50 10.37 10.50
N ILE A 27 14.45 9.77 9.75
CA ILE A 27 14.23 9.16 8.43
C ILE A 27 14.96 7.82 8.31
N THR A 28 14.45 6.92 7.50
CA THR A 28 15.13 5.68 7.14
C THR A 28 16.13 5.96 6.00
N ILE A 29 17.38 5.57 6.18
CA ILE A 29 18.46 5.76 5.20
C ILE A 29 18.79 4.45 4.49
N PHE A 30 18.82 3.35 5.22
CA PHE A 30 19.15 2.03 4.69
C PHE A 30 17.92 1.12 4.73
N SER A 31 17.76 0.30 3.69
CA SER A 31 16.73 -0.73 3.67
C SER A 31 16.95 -1.76 4.78
N LYS A 32 15.92 -2.07 5.53
CA LYS A 32 15.92 -3.01 6.64
C LYS A 32 14.94 -4.13 6.40
N GLN A 33 15.19 -5.27 7.02
CA GLN A 33 14.42 -6.48 6.80
C GLN A 33 13.75 -6.97 8.09
N ALA A 34 12.51 -7.40 7.96
CA ALA A 34 11.78 -8.11 9.00
C ALA A 34 11.00 -9.27 8.39
N VAL A 35 10.88 -10.37 9.13
CA VAL A 35 10.08 -11.52 8.70
C VAL A 35 8.73 -11.46 9.40
N LEU A 36 7.66 -11.42 8.62
CA LEU A 36 6.28 -11.52 9.08
C LEU A 36 5.74 -12.90 8.74
N LYS A 37 5.18 -13.56 9.74
CA LYS A 37 4.44 -14.82 9.56
C LYS A 37 2.96 -14.49 9.50
N LEU A 38 2.38 -14.62 8.31
CA LEU A 38 0.95 -14.57 8.08
C LEU A 38 0.36 -15.98 8.18
N PRO A 39 -0.98 -16.14 8.24
CA PRO A 39 -1.61 -17.46 8.37
C PRO A 39 -1.20 -18.45 7.29
N GLU A 40 -1.15 -18.03 6.04
CA GLU A 40 -0.88 -18.88 4.88
C GLU A 40 0.57 -18.76 4.36
N GLU A 41 1.25 -17.64 4.64
CA GLU A 41 2.53 -17.32 4.04
C GLU A 41 3.54 -16.71 5.03
N THR A 42 4.82 -16.76 4.66
CA THR A 42 5.89 -16.02 5.33
C THR A 42 6.36 -14.91 4.40
N VAL A 43 6.21 -13.67 4.85
CA VAL A 43 6.55 -12.47 4.09
C VAL A 43 7.84 -11.84 4.62
N MET A 44 8.76 -11.51 3.73
CA MET A 44 9.92 -10.68 4.06
C MET A 44 9.56 -9.22 3.82
N LEU A 45 9.42 -8.45 4.89
CA LEU A 45 9.19 -7.02 4.82
C LEU A 45 10.52 -6.29 4.64
N LEU A 46 10.61 -5.48 3.58
CA LEU A 46 11.73 -4.57 3.37
C LEU A 46 11.24 -3.15 3.66
N ASP A 47 11.76 -2.54 4.73
CA ASP A 47 11.52 -1.13 5.03
C ASP A 47 12.49 -0.28 4.20
N THR A 48 11.96 0.55 3.32
CA THR A 48 12.75 1.29 2.32
C THR A 48 12.77 2.78 2.61
N PRO A 49 13.90 3.46 2.30
CA PRO A 49 13.97 4.91 2.41
C PRO A 49 12.90 5.58 1.53
N GLY A 50 12.06 6.43 2.14
CA GLY A 50 11.03 7.19 1.43
C GLY A 50 11.51 8.54 0.89
N HIS A 51 12.73 8.98 1.23
CA HIS A 51 13.27 10.26 0.81
C HIS A 51 13.98 10.17 -0.54
N VAL A 52 13.76 11.18 -1.38
CA VAL A 52 14.34 11.25 -2.75
C VAL A 52 15.86 11.23 -2.79
N ASP A 53 16.53 11.67 -1.72
CA ASP A 53 18.00 11.68 -1.61
C ASP A 53 18.60 10.26 -1.58
N PHE A 54 17.78 9.23 -1.33
CA PHE A 54 18.20 7.82 -1.26
C PHE A 54 17.63 6.97 -2.41
N SER A 55 17.37 7.59 -3.56
CA SER A 55 16.75 6.96 -4.73
C SER A 55 17.51 5.73 -5.24
N ALA A 56 18.85 5.72 -5.17
CA ALA A 56 19.66 4.59 -5.62
C ALA A 56 19.44 3.33 -4.74
N GLU A 57 19.29 3.49 -3.44
CA GLU A 57 18.95 2.40 -2.51
C GLU A 57 17.51 1.91 -2.76
N MET A 58 16.59 2.83 -2.94
CA MET A 58 15.21 2.56 -3.32
C MET A 58 15.14 1.74 -4.61
N GLU A 59 15.82 2.18 -5.68
CA GLU A 59 15.77 1.50 -6.98
C GLU A 59 16.32 0.07 -6.92
N ARG A 60 17.37 -0.17 -6.14
CA ARG A 60 17.88 -1.54 -5.92
C ARG A 60 16.84 -2.43 -5.24
N THR A 61 16.16 -1.88 -4.23
CA THR A 61 15.13 -2.60 -3.50
C THR A 61 13.94 -2.93 -4.40
N LEU A 62 13.49 -1.99 -5.25
CA LEU A 62 12.35 -2.20 -6.15
C LEU A 62 12.55 -3.39 -7.12
N GLN A 63 13.79 -3.72 -7.49
CA GLN A 63 14.09 -4.83 -8.40
C GLN A 63 13.86 -6.21 -7.81
N VAL A 64 13.73 -6.32 -6.48
CA VAL A 64 13.56 -7.60 -5.77
C VAL A 64 12.22 -7.72 -5.06
N LEU A 65 11.31 -6.75 -5.22
CA LEU A 65 10.00 -6.77 -4.59
C LEU A 65 8.98 -7.54 -5.42
N ASP A 66 8.26 -8.45 -4.77
CA ASP A 66 7.07 -9.08 -5.34
C ASP A 66 5.87 -8.14 -5.34
N CYS A 67 5.76 -7.31 -4.31
CA CYS A 67 4.78 -6.21 -4.22
C CYS A 67 5.28 -5.11 -3.28
N ALA A 68 4.64 -3.95 -3.33
CA ALA A 68 4.92 -2.81 -2.46
C ALA A 68 3.67 -2.36 -1.70
N ILE A 69 3.88 -1.86 -0.49
CA ILE A 69 2.88 -1.11 0.26
C ILE A 69 3.32 0.36 0.26
N LEU A 70 2.60 1.22 -0.44
CA LEU A 70 2.84 2.65 -0.44
C LEU A 70 2.00 3.31 0.65
N VAL A 71 2.67 3.89 1.64
CA VAL A 71 2.01 4.55 2.78
C VAL A 71 1.80 6.03 2.46
N ILE A 72 0.57 6.50 2.59
CA ILE A 72 0.15 7.88 2.30
C ILE A 72 -0.56 8.45 3.54
N SER A 73 -0.27 9.71 3.90
CA SER A 73 -0.96 10.39 4.99
C SER A 73 -2.39 10.75 4.59
N GLY A 74 -3.37 10.39 5.41
CA GLY A 74 -4.78 10.73 5.20
C GLY A 74 -5.09 12.21 5.33
N THR A 75 -4.24 12.98 6.01
CA THR A 75 -4.37 14.44 6.14
C THR A 75 -3.70 15.20 5.00
N ASP A 76 -2.54 14.70 4.52
CA ASP A 76 -1.73 15.40 3.52
C ASP A 76 -2.02 14.92 2.09
N GLY A 77 -2.55 13.71 1.95
CA GLY A 77 -2.84 13.09 0.66
C GLY A 77 -1.59 12.85 -0.20
N VAL A 78 -1.76 12.90 -1.51
CA VAL A 78 -0.68 12.64 -2.47
C VAL A 78 0.26 13.84 -2.59
N GLN A 79 1.46 13.71 -2.07
CA GLN A 79 2.53 14.70 -2.10
C GLN A 79 3.45 14.52 -3.32
N ALA A 80 4.39 15.46 -3.52
CA ALA A 80 5.34 15.40 -4.64
C ALA A 80 6.21 14.12 -4.59
N HIS A 81 6.73 13.77 -3.42
CA HIS A 81 7.51 12.55 -3.24
C HIS A 81 6.68 11.27 -3.45
N THR A 82 5.40 11.26 -3.06
CA THR A 82 4.48 10.14 -3.33
C THR A 82 4.38 9.87 -4.83
N ARG A 83 4.27 10.92 -5.65
CA ARG A 83 4.22 10.79 -7.12
C ARG A 83 5.54 10.28 -7.70
N THR A 84 6.67 10.67 -7.11
CA THR A 84 7.99 10.15 -7.52
C THR A 84 8.08 8.66 -7.26
N LEU A 85 7.72 8.21 -6.05
CA LEU A 85 7.67 6.78 -5.69
C LEU A 85 6.70 6.01 -6.58
N TRP A 86 5.52 6.58 -6.85
CA TRP A 86 4.51 5.98 -7.72
C TRP A 86 5.05 5.69 -9.12
N ARG A 87 5.75 6.68 -9.73
CA ARG A 87 6.38 6.51 -11.05
C ARG A 87 7.50 5.47 -11.04
N LEU A 88 8.26 5.37 -9.95
CA LEU A 88 9.27 4.32 -9.81
C LEU A 88 8.62 2.94 -9.73
N LEU A 89 7.57 2.77 -8.91
CA LEU A 89 6.81 1.53 -8.82
C LEU A 89 6.19 1.13 -10.17
N GLU A 90 5.70 2.10 -10.94
CA GLU A 90 5.20 1.89 -12.30
C GLU A 90 6.32 1.47 -13.25
N ARG A 91 7.45 2.17 -13.25
CA ARG A 91 8.61 1.88 -14.10
C ARG A 91 9.15 0.46 -13.89
N TYR A 92 9.18 -0.01 -12.65
CA TYR A 92 9.63 -1.36 -12.29
C TYR A 92 8.50 -2.39 -12.27
N HIS A 93 7.29 -2.03 -12.69
CA HIS A 93 6.09 -2.88 -12.72
C HIS A 93 5.77 -3.56 -11.39
N VAL A 94 6.09 -2.93 -10.25
CA VAL A 94 5.84 -3.48 -8.92
C VAL A 94 4.37 -3.39 -8.57
N PRO A 95 3.66 -4.51 -8.33
CA PRO A 95 2.29 -4.52 -7.81
C PRO A 95 2.20 -3.72 -6.52
N THR A 96 1.19 -2.87 -6.38
CA THR A 96 1.19 -1.88 -5.30
C THR A 96 -0.13 -1.86 -4.55
N PHE A 97 -0.04 -1.98 -3.23
CA PHE A 97 -1.10 -1.75 -2.26
C PHE A 97 -0.92 -0.34 -1.67
N LEU A 98 -2.01 0.32 -1.31
CA LEU A 98 -1.98 1.63 -0.69
C LEU A 98 -2.48 1.53 0.76
N PHE A 99 -1.71 2.07 1.70
CA PHE A 99 -2.16 2.22 3.08
C PHE A 99 -2.27 3.70 3.43
N ILE A 100 -3.50 4.14 3.62
CA ILE A 100 -3.81 5.52 3.98
C ILE A 100 -3.77 5.62 5.51
N ASN A 101 -2.65 6.13 6.00
CA ASN A 101 -2.31 6.22 7.41
C ASN A 101 -2.80 7.52 8.04
N LYS A 102 -2.83 7.56 9.36
CA LYS A 102 -3.22 8.73 10.17
C LYS A 102 -4.69 9.12 9.99
N MET A 103 -5.56 8.15 9.72
CA MET A 103 -7.01 8.39 9.58
C MET A 103 -7.69 8.75 10.91
N ASP A 104 -7.00 8.59 12.03
CA ASP A 104 -7.42 9.00 13.37
C ASP A 104 -7.23 10.49 13.65
N LEU A 105 -6.55 11.22 12.76
CA LEU A 105 -6.31 12.65 12.94
C LEU A 105 -7.47 13.49 12.41
N ALA A 106 -7.70 14.64 13.06
CA ALA A 106 -8.68 15.61 12.60
C ALA A 106 -8.32 16.11 11.19
N GLY A 107 -9.34 16.19 10.32
CA GLY A 107 -9.17 16.60 8.92
C GLY A 107 -8.90 15.45 7.94
N ALA A 108 -8.70 14.21 8.40
CA ALA A 108 -8.66 13.06 7.53
C ALA A 108 -10.09 12.73 7.04
N ASP A 109 -10.30 12.77 5.73
CA ASP A 109 -11.55 12.41 5.06
C ASP A 109 -11.31 11.32 4.04
N ARG A 110 -11.88 10.14 4.29
CA ARG A 110 -11.70 8.94 3.47
C ARG A 110 -12.14 9.15 2.01
N SER A 111 -13.29 9.76 1.80
CA SER A 111 -13.85 9.99 0.46
C SER A 111 -13.01 10.99 -0.32
N ALA A 112 -12.61 12.10 0.32
CA ALA A 112 -11.75 13.11 -0.30
C ALA A 112 -10.37 12.57 -0.65
N VAL A 113 -9.76 11.76 0.25
CA VAL A 113 -8.48 11.12 -0.01
C VAL A 113 -8.58 10.13 -1.16
N LEU A 114 -9.60 9.26 -1.19
CA LEU A 114 -9.79 8.30 -2.28
C LEU A 114 -9.97 8.98 -3.63
N ALA A 115 -10.76 10.07 -3.69
CA ALA A 115 -10.91 10.88 -4.90
C ALA A 115 -9.56 11.47 -5.35
N GLY A 116 -8.76 11.98 -4.42
CA GLY A 116 -7.41 12.48 -4.69
C GLY A 116 -6.44 11.41 -5.19
N LEU A 117 -6.52 10.18 -4.67
CA LEU A 117 -5.75 9.03 -5.14
C LEU A 117 -6.11 8.70 -6.59
N LYS A 118 -7.40 8.56 -6.90
CA LYS A 118 -7.90 8.30 -8.26
C LYS A 118 -7.44 9.36 -9.26
N GLN A 119 -7.51 10.64 -8.89
CA GLN A 119 -7.12 11.73 -9.76
C GLN A 119 -5.61 11.79 -10.01
N ARG A 120 -4.78 11.49 -9.01
CA ARG A 120 -3.34 11.76 -9.04
C ARG A 120 -2.48 10.53 -9.29
N LEU A 121 -2.95 9.34 -8.94
CA LEU A 121 -2.25 8.07 -9.10
C LEU A 121 -2.88 7.19 -10.16
N GLY A 122 -4.21 7.20 -10.29
CA GLY A 122 -4.93 6.44 -11.31
C GLY A 122 -6.30 5.95 -10.84
N SER A 123 -7.22 5.82 -11.79
CA SER A 123 -8.59 5.38 -11.55
C SER A 123 -8.72 3.98 -10.94
N GLY A 124 -7.67 3.17 -11.03
CA GLY A 124 -7.62 1.82 -10.44
C GLY A 124 -7.45 1.78 -8.91
N CYS A 125 -7.38 2.93 -8.22
CA CYS A 125 -7.39 2.99 -6.76
C CYS A 125 -8.81 2.69 -6.26
N VAL A 126 -8.99 1.54 -5.57
CA VAL A 126 -10.28 1.06 -5.06
C VAL A 126 -10.18 0.79 -3.56
N ASP A 127 -11.23 1.16 -2.81
CA ASP A 127 -11.28 0.95 -1.37
C ASP A 127 -11.54 -0.51 -1.01
N PHE A 128 -10.58 -1.12 -0.36
CA PHE A 128 -10.61 -2.52 0.08
C PHE A 128 -10.89 -2.69 1.58
N SER A 129 -11.10 -1.62 2.33
CA SER A 129 -11.38 -1.68 3.78
C SER A 129 -12.86 -1.92 4.11
N GLY A 130 -13.75 -1.92 3.11
CA GLY A 130 -15.20 -2.08 3.27
C GLY A 130 -15.70 -3.48 2.90
N GLU A 131 -17.02 -3.61 2.89
CA GLU A 131 -17.71 -4.81 2.41
C GLU A 131 -17.51 -4.98 0.90
N ARG A 132 -17.54 -6.26 0.46
CA ARG A 132 -17.46 -6.62 -0.97
C ARG A 132 -18.85 -6.64 -1.61
N ASP A 133 -19.57 -5.53 -1.46
CA ASP A 133 -20.91 -5.35 -2.02
C ASP A 133 -20.92 -5.20 -3.56
N GLU A 134 -22.06 -4.93 -4.14
CA GLU A 134 -22.20 -4.75 -5.58
C GLU A 134 -21.43 -3.54 -6.08
N SER A 135 -21.47 -2.43 -5.35
CA SER A 135 -20.75 -1.19 -5.69
C SER A 135 -19.23 -1.42 -5.75
N PHE A 136 -18.68 -2.17 -4.79
CA PHE A 136 -17.27 -2.57 -4.82
C PHE A 136 -16.95 -3.41 -6.06
N ARG A 137 -17.81 -4.41 -6.38
CA ARG A 137 -17.56 -5.30 -7.52
C ARG A 137 -17.58 -4.55 -8.85
N GLU A 138 -18.52 -3.62 -9.02
CA GLU A 138 -18.61 -2.76 -10.21
C GLU A 138 -17.37 -1.88 -10.33
N GLU A 139 -16.99 -1.20 -9.26
CA GLU A 139 -15.82 -0.32 -9.22
C GLU A 139 -14.52 -1.08 -9.53
N ALA A 140 -14.34 -2.27 -8.98
CA ALA A 140 -13.17 -3.10 -9.25
C ALA A 140 -13.17 -3.66 -10.69
N ALA A 141 -14.31 -4.11 -11.19
CA ALA A 141 -14.43 -4.67 -12.54
C ALA A 141 -14.08 -3.67 -13.64
N VAL A 142 -14.43 -2.39 -13.47
CA VAL A 142 -14.10 -1.29 -14.41
C VAL A 142 -12.60 -1.11 -14.62
N CYS A 143 -11.76 -1.57 -13.69
CA CYS A 143 -10.31 -1.44 -13.79
C CYS A 143 -9.68 -2.31 -14.92
N ASP A 144 -10.40 -3.30 -15.43
CA ASP A 144 -9.93 -4.15 -16.55
C ASP A 144 -11.10 -4.48 -17.49
N GLU A 145 -10.97 -4.12 -18.78
CA GLU A 145 -12.00 -4.28 -19.79
C GLU A 145 -12.50 -5.74 -19.91
N SER A 146 -11.59 -6.71 -19.94
CA SER A 146 -11.96 -8.13 -20.04
C SER A 146 -12.65 -8.67 -18.79
N VAL A 147 -12.33 -8.12 -17.63
CA VAL A 147 -13.01 -8.45 -16.37
C VAL A 147 -14.39 -7.82 -16.34
N LEU A 148 -14.51 -6.58 -16.80
CA LEU A 148 -15.78 -5.86 -16.88
C LEU A 148 -16.77 -6.58 -17.80
N GLU A 149 -16.34 -6.94 -19.02
CA GLU A 149 -17.18 -7.68 -19.97
C GLU A 149 -17.75 -8.97 -19.34
N ARG A 150 -16.88 -9.79 -18.75
CA ARG A 150 -17.30 -11.01 -18.08
C ARG A 150 -18.21 -10.75 -16.87
N TYR A 151 -17.90 -9.71 -16.07
CA TYR A 151 -18.73 -9.33 -14.92
C TYR A 151 -20.14 -8.91 -15.35
N LEU A 152 -20.27 -8.14 -16.44
CA LEU A 152 -21.57 -7.75 -16.99
C LEU A 152 -22.40 -8.96 -17.49
N GLU A 153 -21.74 -9.99 -18.01
CA GLU A 153 -22.40 -11.21 -18.47
C GLU A 153 -22.79 -12.17 -17.32
N THR A 154 -21.94 -12.29 -16.31
CA THR A 154 -22.05 -13.34 -15.29
C THR A 154 -22.43 -12.85 -13.90
N GLY A 155 -22.24 -11.56 -13.61
CA GLY A 155 -22.34 -10.98 -12.26
C GLY A 155 -21.24 -11.43 -11.30
N VAL A 156 -20.20 -12.13 -11.79
CA VAL A 156 -19.17 -12.75 -10.94
C VAL A 156 -17.84 -12.05 -11.08
N LEU A 157 -17.30 -11.59 -9.94
CA LEU A 157 -15.93 -11.12 -9.78
C LEU A 157 -15.21 -12.02 -8.76
N THR A 158 -14.14 -12.69 -9.19
CA THR A 158 -13.41 -13.64 -8.34
C THR A 158 -12.17 -13.02 -7.71
N ASP A 159 -11.66 -13.60 -6.62
CA ASP A 159 -10.38 -13.21 -6.04
C ASP A 159 -9.22 -13.40 -7.03
N GLY A 160 -9.27 -14.41 -7.88
CA GLY A 160 -8.31 -14.61 -8.96
C GLY A 160 -8.27 -13.45 -9.95
N ASP A 161 -9.42 -12.82 -10.22
CA ASP A 161 -9.48 -11.62 -11.07
C ASP A 161 -8.84 -10.43 -10.38
N LEU A 162 -9.17 -10.21 -9.11
CA LEU A 162 -8.58 -9.14 -8.31
C LEU A 162 -7.06 -9.29 -8.23
N ARG A 163 -6.56 -10.49 -7.89
CA ARG A 163 -5.12 -10.80 -7.84
C ARG A 163 -4.44 -10.53 -9.18
N ARG A 164 -5.04 -10.98 -10.27
CA ARG A 164 -4.50 -10.74 -11.62
C ARG A 164 -4.45 -9.25 -11.98
N MET A 165 -5.49 -8.48 -11.64
CA MET A 165 -5.52 -7.04 -11.89
C MET A 165 -4.49 -6.30 -11.03
N VAL A 166 -4.29 -6.69 -9.78
CA VAL A 166 -3.23 -6.16 -8.91
C VAL A 166 -1.85 -6.44 -9.51
N GLY A 167 -1.59 -7.70 -9.92
CA GLY A 167 -0.33 -8.11 -10.56
C GLY A 167 -0.04 -7.35 -11.86
N LYS A 168 -1.07 -7.01 -12.63
CA LYS A 168 -0.95 -6.21 -13.87
C LYS A 168 -0.97 -4.69 -13.63
N ARG A 169 -0.99 -4.25 -12.37
CA ARG A 169 -1.08 -2.83 -12.00
C ARG A 169 -2.29 -2.10 -12.61
N LYS A 170 -3.40 -2.78 -12.76
CA LYS A 170 -4.69 -2.21 -13.18
C LYS A 170 -5.58 -1.86 -11.99
N LEU A 171 -5.39 -2.56 -10.87
CA LEU A 171 -6.12 -2.38 -9.63
C LEU A 171 -5.12 -2.15 -8.48
N PHE A 172 -5.38 -1.13 -7.67
CA PHE A 172 -4.56 -0.74 -6.53
C PHE A 172 -5.43 -0.77 -5.26
N PRO A 173 -5.36 -1.85 -4.47
CA PRO A 173 -6.14 -1.95 -3.24
C PRO A 173 -5.73 -0.87 -2.24
N CYS A 174 -6.71 -0.08 -1.79
CA CYS A 174 -6.55 0.97 -0.79
C CYS A 174 -7.12 0.51 0.55
N PHE A 175 -6.32 0.65 1.61
CA PHE A 175 -6.69 0.37 2.99
C PHE A 175 -6.52 1.63 3.82
N PHE A 176 -7.45 1.87 4.75
CA PHE A 176 -7.47 3.07 5.57
C PHE A 176 -7.30 2.69 7.04
N GLY A 177 -6.47 3.45 7.76
CA GLY A 177 -6.23 3.14 9.16
C GLY A 177 -5.28 4.10 9.86
N SER A 178 -4.82 3.67 11.04
CA SER A 178 -3.80 4.34 11.83
C SER A 178 -2.76 3.31 12.28
N ALA A 179 -1.59 3.36 11.69
CA ALA A 179 -0.50 2.43 12.04
C ALA A 179 -0.08 2.58 13.52
N LEU A 180 -0.14 3.79 14.07
CA LEU A 180 0.18 4.01 15.48
C LEU A 180 -0.80 3.32 16.43
N LYS A 181 -2.09 3.27 16.06
CA LYS A 181 -3.14 2.59 16.81
C LYS A 181 -3.34 1.13 16.38
N VAL A 182 -2.61 0.69 15.35
CA VAL A 182 -2.73 -0.64 14.72
C VAL A 182 -4.12 -0.86 14.09
N GLU A 183 -4.86 0.22 13.80
CA GLU A 183 -6.15 0.17 13.12
C GLU A 183 -5.96 0.01 11.60
N GLY A 184 -6.72 -0.90 10.96
CA GLY A 184 -6.65 -1.17 9.51
C GLY A 184 -5.42 -1.96 9.05
N VAL A 185 -4.49 -2.29 9.96
CA VAL A 185 -3.26 -3.02 9.62
C VAL A 185 -3.54 -4.50 9.35
N GLU A 186 -4.44 -5.10 10.11
CA GLU A 186 -4.83 -6.51 9.94
C GLU A 186 -5.54 -6.71 8.59
N GLU A 187 -6.44 -5.80 8.23
CA GLU A 187 -7.13 -5.80 6.94
C GLU A 187 -6.15 -5.63 5.77
N LEU A 188 -5.16 -4.74 5.91
CA LEU A 188 -4.09 -4.59 4.91
C LEU A 188 -3.30 -5.89 4.74
N LEU A 189 -2.84 -6.52 5.84
CA LEU A 189 -2.04 -7.74 5.78
C LEU A 189 -2.83 -8.90 5.17
N SER A 190 -4.09 -9.06 5.56
CA SER A 190 -5.00 -10.04 4.96
C SER A 190 -5.23 -9.77 3.47
N GLY A 191 -5.34 -8.50 3.09
CA GLY A 191 -5.46 -8.10 1.69
C GLY A 191 -4.20 -8.40 0.88
N VAL A 192 -3.02 -8.16 1.44
CA VAL A 192 -1.75 -8.50 0.79
C VAL A 192 -1.64 -10.01 0.61
N GLU A 193 -1.87 -10.81 1.66
CA GLU A 193 -1.85 -12.28 1.59
C GLU A 193 -2.80 -12.83 0.52
N ARG A 194 -4.00 -12.25 0.41
CA ARG A 194 -5.04 -12.72 -0.50
C ARG A 194 -4.85 -12.28 -1.95
N TYR A 195 -4.31 -11.09 -2.18
CA TYR A 195 -4.32 -10.44 -3.51
C TYR A 195 -2.93 -10.12 -4.07
N ALA A 196 -1.85 -10.32 -3.32
CA ALA A 196 -0.51 -10.22 -3.90
C ALA A 196 -0.34 -11.30 -5.00
N PRO A 197 0.31 -10.98 -6.11
CA PRO A 197 0.63 -11.97 -7.14
C PRO A 197 1.61 -13.00 -6.56
N GLN A 198 1.39 -14.26 -6.89
CA GLN A 198 2.26 -15.39 -6.58
C GLN A 198 3.26 -15.59 -7.70
#